data_87d242fb8bd239ac7f70310c2bf102c4
#
_entry.id   87d242fb8bd239ac7f70310c2bf102c4
#
_cell.length_a   1.000
_cell.length_b   1.000
_cell.length_c   1.000
_cell.angle_alpha   90.00
_cell.angle_beta   90.00
_cell.angle_gamma   90.00
#
_symmetry.space_group_name_H-M   'P 1'
#
loop_
_entity.id
_entity.type
_entity.pdbx_description
1 polymer ?
#
loop_
_entity_poly.entity_id
_entity_poly.type
_entity_poly.pdbx_seq_one_letter_code
_entity_poly.pdbx_strand_id
1 'polypeptide(L)'
;LAKIAKKLNIKLLKENEYPGFKMGDGKWTLSTQDGPQPSQPNTFYKTYDVYFDIIHTQHNPVTSKVCNLYPTTPKVTTIHSEIIDLENPFIHDSIEEYIAIRPEIKEHLISNFGISEDKIEVIYNPIDGSRFNESNTKDDGYVLFVGTIDYLRRRTIEDLVEYTKSINKELWVVGKRYPHDDYILDILNNDHVKHFDDTYNVEKYVKNCYQTAGIQLGRTTIEGWLCGKSGWIYKIDSYGNIIEKSLNEPPLDKNKFISSEVAKKIKQKYIEILNK
;
A
#
# COMPACT_ATOMS: atom_id res chain seq x y z
N LEU A 1 8.69 0.37 -6.01
CA LEU A 1 8.65 0.26 -7.48
C LEU A 1 10.04 0.31 -8.09
N ALA A 2 10.89 1.32 -7.83
CA ALA A 2 12.22 1.43 -8.44
C ALA A 2 13.10 0.18 -8.26
N LYS A 3 13.11 -0.43 -7.07
CA LYS A 3 13.86 -1.69 -6.83
C LYS A 3 13.26 -2.86 -7.61
N ILE A 4 11.94 -2.93 -7.75
CA ILE A 4 11.25 -3.97 -8.53
C ILE A 4 11.53 -3.77 -10.01
N ALA A 5 11.37 -2.56 -10.52
CA ALA A 5 11.64 -2.25 -11.92
C ALA A 5 13.10 -2.59 -12.30
N LYS A 6 14.07 -2.28 -11.44
CA LYS A 6 15.47 -2.67 -11.65
C LYS A 6 15.66 -4.19 -11.72
N LYS A 7 14.99 -4.96 -10.82
CA LYS A 7 15.07 -6.44 -10.83
C LYS A 7 14.41 -7.07 -12.05
N LEU A 8 13.39 -6.43 -12.59
CA LEU A 8 12.66 -6.89 -13.78
C LEU A 8 13.26 -6.37 -15.10
N ASN A 9 14.33 -5.56 -15.04
CA ASN A 9 14.90 -4.85 -16.17
C ASN A 9 13.86 -3.96 -16.90
N ILE A 10 12.96 -3.35 -16.14
CA ILE A 10 11.92 -2.45 -16.65
C ILE A 10 12.46 -1.02 -16.60
N LYS A 11 12.30 -0.30 -17.70
CA LYS A 11 12.65 1.14 -17.76
C LYS A 11 11.61 1.93 -16.97
N LEU A 12 12.05 2.61 -15.90
CA LEU A 12 11.25 3.65 -15.26
C LEU A 12 11.56 4.99 -15.92
N LEU A 13 10.51 5.66 -16.38
CA LEU A 13 10.63 7.00 -16.94
C LEU A 13 10.86 8.02 -15.82
N LYS A 14 11.75 8.97 -16.04
CA LYS A 14 11.97 10.07 -15.12
C LYS A 14 11.03 11.23 -15.44
N GLU A 15 10.78 12.08 -14.47
CA GLU A 15 9.88 13.23 -14.57
C GLU A 15 10.15 14.12 -15.79
N ASN A 16 11.42 14.35 -16.13
CA ASN A 16 11.82 15.15 -17.27
C ASN A 16 11.69 14.43 -18.63
N GLU A 17 11.39 13.13 -18.62
CA GLU A 17 11.11 12.33 -19.82
C GLU A 17 9.62 12.32 -20.18
N TYR A 18 8.75 12.82 -19.26
CA TYR A 18 7.30 12.88 -19.42
C TYR A 18 6.70 14.18 -18.89
N PRO A 19 6.20 15.06 -19.78
CA PRO A 19 5.44 16.23 -19.34
C PRO A 19 4.13 15.77 -18.66
N GLY A 20 3.93 16.18 -17.41
CA GLY A 20 2.73 15.86 -16.61
C GLY A 20 2.94 14.85 -15.51
N PHE A 21 4.15 14.32 -15.33
CA PHE A 21 4.54 13.55 -14.14
C PHE A 21 5.43 14.42 -13.24
N LYS A 22 5.00 14.64 -12.00
CA LYS A 22 5.84 15.26 -10.97
C LYS A 22 6.25 14.24 -9.94
N MET A 23 7.53 14.26 -9.56
CA MET A 23 8.02 13.55 -8.38
C MET A 23 7.78 14.43 -7.16
N GLY A 24 6.80 14.07 -6.33
CA GLY A 24 6.69 14.59 -4.97
C GLY A 24 7.32 13.59 -4.01
N ASP A 25 8.26 14.03 -3.19
CA ASP A 25 8.85 13.26 -2.08
C ASP A 25 9.31 11.83 -2.43
N GLY A 26 9.88 11.64 -3.61
CA GLY A 26 10.34 10.33 -4.10
C GLY A 26 9.24 9.39 -4.60
N LYS A 27 8.02 9.86 -4.75
CA LYS A 27 6.89 9.12 -5.33
C LYS A 27 6.60 9.64 -6.74
N TRP A 28 6.40 8.71 -7.68
CA TRP A 28 5.90 9.04 -9.01
C TRP A 28 4.40 9.29 -8.92
N THR A 29 3.96 10.52 -9.14
CA THR A 29 2.55 10.89 -9.19
C THR A 29 2.27 11.60 -10.50
N LEU A 30 1.14 11.26 -11.13
CA LEU A 30 0.60 12.06 -12.23
C LEU A 30 0.07 13.37 -11.63
N SER A 31 0.62 14.53 -12.06
CA SER A 31 0.10 15.81 -11.61
C SER A 31 -1.31 16.03 -12.12
N THR A 32 -2.29 16.11 -11.22
CA THR A 32 -3.67 16.47 -11.55
C THR A 32 -3.90 17.99 -11.59
N GLN A 33 -2.90 18.81 -11.24
CA GLN A 33 -3.03 20.26 -11.11
C GLN A 33 -2.79 21.03 -12.40
N ASP A 34 -2.22 20.43 -13.42
CA ASP A 34 -1.96 21.08 -14.70
C ASP A 34 -2.99 20.66 -15.77
N GLY A 35 -4.28 20.75 -15.43
CA GLY A 35 -5.33 20.89 -16.46
C GLY A 35 -5.05 22.18 -17.25
N PRO A 36 -5.32 22.22 -18.57
CA PRO A 36 -5.09 23.42 -19.36
C PRO A 36 -5.79 24.61 -18.72
N GLN A 37 -5.01 25.57 -18.25
CA GLN A 37 -5.56 26.86 -17.84
C GLN A 37 -6.24 27.48 -19.06
N PRO A 38 -7.49 27.96 -18.97
CA PRO A 38 -8.27 28.43 -20.13
C PRO A 38 -7.68 29.65 -20.88
N SER A 39 -6.53 30.14 -20.45
CA SER A 39 -5.95 31.41 -20.95
C SER A 39 -4.56 31.29 -21.59
N GLN A 40 -4.05 30.10 -21.89
CA GLN A 40 -2.82 29.97 -22.66
C GLN A 40 -3.08 29.33 -24.04
N PRO A 41 -3.19 30.13 -25.13
CA PRO A 41 -3.20 29.57 -26.46
C PRO A 41 -1.78 29.12 -26.84
N ASN A 42 -1.66 27.89 -27.34
CA ASN A 42 -0.50 27.34 -28.02
C ASN A 42 0.70 26.86 -27.17
N THR A 43 0.46 26.03 -26.17
CA THR A 43 1.49 25.05 -25.82
C THR A 43 1.28 23.81 -26.69
N PHE A 44 2.05 23.68 -27.75
CA PHE A 44 2.16 22.44 -28.50
C PHE A 44 2.75 21.39 -27.55
N TYR A 45 1.91 20.50 -27.02
CA TYR A 45 2.39 19.29 -26.39
C TYR A 45 3.07 18.48 -27.50
N LYS A 46 4.38 18.36 -27.45
CA LYS A 46 5.08 17.34 -28.21
C LYS A 46 4.59 16.00 -27.67
N THR A 47 3.58 15.42 -28.31
CA THR A 47 3.23 14.02 -28.12
C THR A 47 4.44 13.22 -28.61
N TYR A 48 5.24 12.76 -27.68
CA TYR A 48 6.19 11.70 -27.99
C TYR A 48 5.35 10.46 -28.19
N ASP A 49 5.41 9.87 -29.38
CA ASP A 49 4.87 8.54 -29.64
C ASP A 49 5.71 7.53 -28.85
N VAL A 50 5.42 7.41 -27.56
CA VAL A 50 6.03 6.38 -26.73
C VAL A 50 5.09 5.20 -26.74
N TYR A 51 5.55 4.11 -27.30
CA TYR A 51 4.85 2.85 -27.34
C TYR A 51 5.26 2.02 -26.11
N PHE A 52 4.26 1.47 -25.43
CA PHE A 52 4.45 0.53 -24.34
C PHE A 52 3.82 -0.80 -24.76
N ASP A 53 4.54 -1.89 -24.53
CA ASP A 53 3.98 -3.24 -24.71
C ASP A 53 2.93 -3.54 -23.64
N ILE A 54 3.14 -3.06 -22.41
CA ILE A 54 2.24 -3.20 -21.26
C ILE A 54 2.44 -2.02 -20.29
N ILE A 55 1.36 -1.59 -19.62
CA ILE A 55 1.41 -0.53 -18.62
C ILE A 55 0.89 -1.08 -17.29
N HIS A 56 1.64 -0.90 -16.19
CA HIS A 56 1.21 -1.22 -14.85
C HIS A 56 0.90 0.04 -14.04
N THR A 57 -0.35 0.17 -13.63
CA THR A 57 -0.87 1.32 -12.90
C THR A 57 -1.16 0.98 -11.44
N GLN A 58 -1.26 2.01 -10.62
CA GLN A 58 -1.71 1.94 -9.23
C GLN A 58 -2.63 3.12 -8.96
N HIS A 59 -3.72 2.87 -8.24
CA HIS A 59 -4.77 3.82 -7.91
C HIS A 59 -5.60 4.34 -9.10
N ASN A 60 -6.90 4.50 -8.87
CA ASN A 60 -7.88 4.90 -9.88
C ASN A 60 -7.51 6.17 -10.65
N PRO A 61 -7.15 7.31 -10.01
CA PRO A 61 -6.91 8.54 -10.78
C PRO A 61 -5.79 8.40 -11.83
N VAL A 62 -4.77 7.59 -11.52
CA VAL A 62 -3.70 7.28 -12.47
C VAL A 62 -4.18 6.32 -13.53
N THR A 63 -4.88 5.25 -13.13
CA THR A 63 -5.37 4.22 -14.03
C THR A 63 -6.33 4.80 -15.08
N SER A 64 -7.33 5.59 -14.66
CA SER A 64 -8.29 6.21 -15.58
C SER A 64 -7.61 7.11 -16.61
N LYS A 65 -6.66 7.94 -16.17
CA LYS A 65 -5.91 8.83 -17.06
C LYS A 65 -5.04 8.05 -18.06
N VAL A 66 -4.39 6.98 -17.60
CA VAL A 66 -3.57 6.13 -18.47
C VAL A 66 -4.44 5.35 -19.47
N CYS A 67 -5.62 4.88 -19.08
CA CYS A 67 -6.57 4.25 -20.01
C CYS A 67 -7.02 5.20 -21.11
N ASN A 68 -7.28 6.46 -20.78
CA ASN A 68 -7.65 7.49 -21.76
C ASN A 68 -6.49 7.83 -22.71
N LEU A 69 -5.25 7.87 -22.24
CA LEU A 69 -4.06 8.18 -23.07
C LEU A 69 -3.63 7.01 -23.96
N TYR A 70 -3.80 5.78 -23.48
CA TYR A 70 -3.37 4.55 -24.16
C TYR A 70 -4.51 3.53 -24.17
N PRO A 71 -5.61 3.78 -24.90
CA PRO A 71 -6.85 3.00 -24.78
C PRO A 71 -6.70 1.52 -25.21
N THR A 72 -5.75 1.21 -26.07
CA THR A 72 -5.54 -0.13 -26.62
C THR A 72 -4.35 -0.89 -26.02
N THR A 73 -3.42 -0.19 -25.36
CA THR A 73 -2.28 -0.86 -24.73
C THR A 73 -2.75 -1.72 -23.55
N PRO A 74 -2.35 -2.98 -23.44
CA PRO A 74 -2.68 -3.85 -22.31
C PRO A 74 -2.24 -3.27 -20.98
N LYS A 75 -3.07 -3.39 -19.96
CA LYS A 75 -2.77 -2.85 -18.63
C LYS A 75 -2.91 -3.89 -17.53
N VAL A 76 -2.07 -3.73 -16.53
CA VAL A 76 -2.21 -4.33 -15.21
C VAL A 76 -2.46 -3.22 -14.21
N THR A 77 -3.39 -3.38 -13.29
CA THR A 77 -3.60 -2.41 -12.21
C THR A 77 -3.55 -3.08 -10.85
N THR A 78 -2.83 -2.46 -9.90
CA THR A 78 -2.81 -2.94 -8.50
C THR A 78 -3.81 -2.17 -7.68
N ILE A 79 -4.66 -2.90 -6.95
CA ILE A 79 -5.66 -2.38 -6.02
C ILE A 79 -5.19 -2.61 -4.58
N HIS A 80 -5.20 -1.55 -3.77
CA HIS A 80 -4.62 -1.54 -2.43
C HIS A 80 -5.64 -1.57 -1.31
N SER A 81 -6.93 -1.27 -1.58
CA SER A 81 -7.97 -1.21 -0.56
C SER A 81 -9.31 -1.75 -1.08
N GLU A 82 -10.06 -2.41 -0.20
CA GLU A 82 -11.48 -2.72 -0.38
C GLU A 82 -12.39 -1.64 0.20
N ILE A 83 -11.84 -0.63 0.85
CA ILE A 83 -12.60 0.52 1.35
C ILE A 83 -12.78 1.49 0.20
N ILE A 84 -14.02 1.64 -0.28
CA ILE A 84 -14.36 2.45 -1.48
C ILE A 84 -13.88 3.90 -1.36
N ASP A 85 -13.99 4.48 -0.17
CA ASP A 85 -13.55 5.87 0.08
C ASP A 85 -12.03 6.05 -0.03
N LEU A 86 -11.25 4.96 0.14
CA LEU A 86 -9.80 4.98 -0.02
C LEU A 86 -9.39 4.62 -1.45
N GLU A 87 -10.10 3.67 -2.07
CA GLU A 87 -9.80 3.27 -3.44
C GLU A 87 -11.01 2.64 -4.13
N ASN A 88 -11.44 3.27 -5.22
CA ASN A 88 -12.49 2.75 -6.08
C ASN A 88 -11.83 2.27 -7.39
N PRO A 89 -11.93 0.98 -7.77
CA PRO A 89 -11.26 0.48 -8.95
C PRO A 89 -11.81 1.12 -10.23
N PHE A 90 -10.94 1.39 -11.20
CA PHE A 90 -11.34 1.81 -12.54
C PHE A 90 -11.52 0.58 -13.42
N ILE A 91 -12.64 0.51 -14.15
CA ILE A 91 -12.96 -0.60 -15.05
C ILE A 91 -12.80 -0.12 -16.49
N HIS A 92 -12.01 -0.84 -17.28
CA HIS A 92 -11.78 -0.54 -18.69
C HIS A 92 -11.34 -1.80 -19.45
N ASP A 93 -11.74 -1.93 -20.71
CA ASP A 93 -11.47 -3.13 -21.53
C ASP A 93 -9.99 -3.45 -21.70
N SER A 94 -9.14 -2.43 -21.72
CA SER A 94 -7.68 -2.61 -21.82
C SER A 94 -6.99 -3.03 -20.51
N ILE A 95 -7.74 -3.17 -19.40
CA ILE A 95 -7.19 -3.76 -18.17
C ILE A 95 -7.33 -5.28 -18.28
N GLU A 96 -6.21 -5.92 -18.52
CA GLU A 96 -6.12 -7.38 -18.69
C GLU A 96 -6.05 -8.11 -17.35
N GLU A 97 -5.49 -7.45 -16.32
CA GLU A 97 -5.28 -8.04 -15.00
C GLU A 97 -5.42 -7.02 -13.88
N TYR A 98 -6.12 -7.39 -12.81
CA TYR A 98 -6.18 -6.69 -11.54
C TYR A 98 -5.34 -7.45 -10.52
N ILE A 99 -4.35 -6.81 -9.93
CA ILE A 99 -3.59 -7.36 -8.81
C ILE A 99 -4.23 -6.89 -7.52
N ALA A 100 -4.85 -7.80 -6.79
CA ALA A 100 -5.32 -7.58 -5.44
C ALA A 100 -4.19 -7.86 -4.44
N ILE A 101 -3.87 -6.91 -3.55
CA ILE A 101 -2.76 -7.13 -2.61
C ILE A 101 -3.12 -8.04 -1.43
N ARG A 102 -4.37 -8.53 -1.35
CA ARG A 102 -4.88 -9.52 -0.40
C ARG A 102 -6.19 -10.14 -0.89
N PRO A 103 -6.58 -11.32 -0.36
CA PRO A 103 -7.78 -12.03 -0.81
C PRO A 103 -9.07 -11.22 -0.68
N GLU A 104 -9.23 -10.44 0.39
CA GLU A 104 -10.43 -9.63 0.64
C GLU A 104 -10.68 -8.60 -0.47
N ILE A 105 -9.61 -8.05 -1.05
CA ILE A 105 -9.72 -7.16 -2.21
C ILE A 105 -10.19 -7.94 -3.45
N LYS A 106 -9.70 -9.17 -3.69
CA LYS A 106 -10.19 -10.01 -4.78
C LYS A 106 -11.68 -10.26 -4.65
N GLU A 107 -12.15 -10.66 -3.47
CA GLU A 107 -13.57 -10.88 -3.19
C GLU A 107 -14.40 -9.61 -3.41
N HIS A 108 -13.89 -8.46 -2.97
CA HIS A 108 -14.52 -7.15 -3.17
C HIS A 108 -14.65 -6.79 -4.67
N LEU A 109 -13.60 -7.00 -5.47
CA LEU A 109 -13.61 -6.74 -6.92
C LEU A 109 -14.63 -7.61 -7.65
N ILE A 110 -14.77 -8.88 -7.25
CA ILE A 110 -15.76 -9.79 -7.82
C ILE A 110 -17.18 -9.37 -7.41
N SER A 111 -17.42 -9.24 -6.10
CA SER A 111 -18.77 -9.08 -5.56
C SER A 111 -19.38 -7.69 -5.80
N ASN A 112 -18.57 -6.62 -5.71
CA ASN A 112 -19.07 -5.26 -5.77
C ASN A 112 -18.88 -4.59 -7.14
N PHE A 113 -17.95 -5.08 -7.96
CA PHE A 113 -17.66 -4.51 -9.28
C PHE A 113 -17.88 -5.47 -10.44
N GLY A 114 -18.22 -6.72 -10.17
CA GLY A 114 -18.48 -7.73 -11.21
C GLY A 114 -17.27 -8.05 -12.08
N ILE A 115 -16.06 -7.80 -11.59
CA ILE A 115 -14.83 -8.14 -12.31
C ILE A 115 -14.68 -9.66 -12.31
N SER A 116 -14.44 -10.25 -13.48
CA SER A 116 -14.31 -11.69 -13.62
C SER A 116 -13.09 -12.22 -12.83
N GLU A 117 -13.28 -13.36 -12.17
CA GLU A 117 -12.27 -13.94 -11.29
C GLU A 117 -10.94 -14.24 -12.00
N ASP A 118 -11.01 -14.64 -13.28
CA ASP A 118 -9.86 -14.94 -14.13
C ASP A 118 -9.02 -13.71 -14.47
N LYS A 119 -9.55 -12.51 -14.25
CA LYS A 119 -8.85 -11.23 -14.38
C LYS A 119 -8.24 -10.73 -13.07
N ILE A 120 -8.31 -11.51 -11.98
CA ILE A 120 -7.85 -11.03 -10.66
C ILE A 120 -6.84 -12.02 -10.06
N GLU A 121 -5.62 -11.56 -9.85
CA GLU A 121 -4.57 -12.32 -9.16
C GLU A 121 -4.27 -11.72 -7.80
N VAL A 122 -4.09 -12.57 -6.78
CA VAL A 122 -3.66 -12.12 -5.45
C VAL A 122 -2.13 -12.11 -5.38
N ILE A 123 -1.55 -10.90 -5.35
CA ILE A 123 -0.11 -10.69 -5.21
C ILE A 123 0.13 -9.68 -4.11
N TYR A 124 0.68 -10.13 -2.99
CA TYR A 124 0.90 -9.30 -1.80
C TYR A 124 1.89 -8.14 -2.02
N ASN A 125 1.80 -7.13 -1.16
CA ASN A 125 2.76 -6.04 -1.15
C ASN A 125 4.19 -6.56 -0.95
N PRO A 126 5.16 -6.10 -1.77
CA PRO A 126 6.55 -6.55 -1.69
C PRO A 126 7.27 -5.95 -0.49
N ILE A 127 7.89 -6.80 0.32
CA ILE A 127 8.73 -6.40 1.46
C ILE A 127 10.20 -6.71 1.16
N ASP A 128 11.09 -5.83 1.60
CA ASP A 128 12.54 -6.03 1.50
C ASP A 128 13.02 -6.98 2.59
N GLY A 129 13.13 -8.27 2.26
CA GLY A 129 13.57 -9.30 3.20
C GLY A 129 15.01 -9.13 3.73
N SER A 130 15.82 -8.24 3.12
CA SER A 130 17.13 -7.89 3.68
C SER A 130 17.01 -6.96 4.89
N ARG A 131 15.97 -6.13 4.96
CA ARG A 131 15.68 -5.23 6.07
C ARG A 131 14.84 -5.91 7.14
N PHE A 132 13.81 -6.65 6.71
CA PHE A 132 12.86 -7.32 7.60
C PHE A 132 13.13 -8.83 7.58
N ASN A 133 13.73 -9.32 8.63
CA ASN A 133 14.07 -10.73 8.86
C ASN A 133 14.24 -10.97 10.36
N GLU A 134 14.34 -12.21 10.77
CA GLU A 134 14.45 -12.61 12.17
C GLU A 134 15.84 -12.31 12.81
N SER A 135 16.82 -11.85 12.03
CA SER A 135 18.13 -11.52 12.56
C SER A 135 18.10 -10.28 13.44
N ASN A 136 18.67 -10.37 14.64
CA ASN A 136 18.77 -9.29 15.61
C ASN A 136 17.41 -8.74 16.09
N THR A 137 16.38 -9.58 16.13
CA THR A 137 15.09 -9.21 16.71
C THR A 137 15.14 -9.27 18.24
N LYS A 138 14.39 -8.36 18.90
CA LYS A 138 14.27 -8.27 20.35
C LYS A 138 12.82 -8.08 20.75
N ASP A 139 12.54 -8.10 22.04
CA ASP A 139 11.29 -7.65 22.63
C ASP A 139 11.62 -6.56 23.66
N ASP A 140 11.47 -5.30 23.25
CA ASP A 140 11.69 -4.14 24.12
C ASP A 140 10.39 -3.74 24.86
N GLY A 141 9.36 -4.61 24.85
CA GLY A 141 8.17 -4.48 25.70
C GLY A 141 7.08 -3.57 25.18
N TYR A 142 6.98 -3.34 23.87
CA TYR A 142 5.92 -2.52 23.27
C TYR A 142 5.18 -3.20 22.11
N VAL A 143 3.92 -2.84 21.94
CA VAL A 143 3.14 -3.13 20.72
C VAL A 143 3.31 -1.98 19.76
N LEU A 144 3.54 -2.27 18.48
CA LEU A 144 3.84 -1.29 17.46
C LEU A 144 2.68 -1.10 16.49
N PHE A 145 2.18 0.13 16.37
CA PHE A 145 1.31 0.57 15.29
C PHE A 145 2.09 1.50 14.35
N VAL A 146 2.07 1.23 13.04
CA VAL A 146 2.69 2.09 12.02
C VAL A 146 1.67 2.47 10.96
N GLY A 147 1.49 3.75 10.77
CA GLY A 147 0.56 4.26 9.74
C GLY A 147 0.25 5.72 9.91
N THR A 148 -0.49 6.27 8.96
CA THR A 148 -1.06 7.60 9.09
C THR A 148 -1.97 7.65 10.32
N ILE A 149 -1.91 8.74 11.07
CA ILE A 149 -2.73 8.95 12.25
C ILE A 149 -3.86 9.90 11.85
N ASP A 150 -5.07 9.36 11.72
CA ASP A 150 -6.28 10.08 11.31
C ASP A 150 -7.54 9.50 11.98
N TYR A 151 -8.70 10.04 11.64
CA TYR A 151 -9.98 9.64 12.23
C TYR A 151 -10.31 8.14 12.03
N LEU A 152 -9.92 7.55 10.89
CA LEU A 152 -10.18 6.13 10.61
C LEU A 152 -9.41 5.19 11.55
N ARG A 153 -8.25 5.63 12.06
CA ARG A 153 -7.37 4.85 12.93
C ARG A 153 -7.64 5.08 14.42
N ARG A 154 -8.42 6.10 14.76
CA ARG A 154 -8.69 6.49 16.15
C ARG A 154 -9.12 5.31 17.02
N ARG A 155 -10.21 4.63 16.64
CA ARG A 155 -10.75 3.52 17.44
C ARG A 155 -9.82 2.33 17.56
N THR A 156 -9.04 2.06 16.51
CA THR A 156 -8.00 1.03 16.55
C THR A 156 -6.90 1.38 17.57
N ILE A 157 -6.47 2.65 17.59
CA ILE A 157 -5.45 3.11 18.55
C ILE A 157 -6.02 3.09 19.98
N GLU A 158 -7.28 3.51 20.21
CA GLU A 158 -7.95 3.41 21.50
C GLU A 158 -8.00 1.97 22.01
N ASP A 159 -8.42 1.02 21.19
CA ASP A 159 -8.47 -0.40 21.55
C ASP A 159 -7.06 -0.96 21.84
N LEU A 160 -6.04 -0.54 21.09
CA LEU A 160 -4.66 -0.93 21.34
C LEU A 160 -4.13 -0.37 22.67
N VAL A 161 -4.52 0.84 23.08
CA VAL A 161 -4.16 1.40 24.39
C VAL A 161 -4.71 0.51 25.51
N GLU A 162 -5.96 0.13 25.44
CA GLU A 162 -6.56 -0.75 26.46
C GLU A 162 -5.93 -2.15 26.44
N TYR A 163 -5.67 -2.71 25.27
CA TYR A 163 -4.96 -3.97 25.14
C TYR A 163 -3.56 -3.92 25.78
N THR A 164 -2.76 -2.91 25.45
CA THR A 164 -1.38 -2.80 25.95
C THR A 164 -1.33 -2.58 27.45
N LYS A 165 -2.28 -1.83 28.03
CA LYS A 165 -2.46 -1.72 29.49
C LYS A 165 -2.74 -3.08 30.13
N SER A 166 -3.62 -3.89 29.51
CA SER A 166 -3.99 -5.20 30.06
C SER A 166 -2.83 -6.19 30.13
N ILE A 167 -1.83 -6.03 29.26
CA ILE A 167 -0.65 -6.90 29.21
C ILE A 167 0.62 -6.22 29.78
N ASN A 168 0.48 -5.04 30.38
CA ASN A 168 1.57 -4.25 30.97
C ASN A 168 2.72 -3.96 29.98
N LYS A 169 2.36 -3.51 28.76
CA LYS A 169 3.28 -3.09 27.70
C LYS A 169 2.93 -1.69 27.20
N GLU A 170 3.87 -0.97 26.63
CA GLU A 170 3.61 0.33 26.01
C GLU A 170 3.01 0.16 24.61
N LEU A 171 2.24 1.16 24.17
CA LEU A 171 1.85 1.31 22.75
C LEU A 171 2.80 2.31 22.09
N TRP A 172 3.50 1.89 21.05
CA TRP A 172 4.29 2.79 20.21
C TRP A 172 3.58 3.02 18.89
N VAL A 173 3.29 4.30 18.60
CA VAL A 173 2.60 4.74 17.39
C VAL A 173 3.62 5.50 16.54
N VAL A 174 3.90 4.99 15.34
CA VAL A 174 4.85 5.60 14.39
C VAL A 174 4.11 6.05 13.16
N GLY A 175 4.09 7.35 12.90
CA GLY A 175 3.44 7.87 11.71
C GLY A 175 3.13 9.36 11.79
N LYS A 176 2.85 9.93 10.63
CA LYS A 176 2.50 11.33 10.50
C LYS A 176 1.04 11.55 10.92
N ARG A 177 0.83 12.53 11.78
CA ARG A 177 -0.49 13.07 12.10
C ARG A 177 -0.85 14.14 11.07
N TYR A 178 -2.10 14.11 10.60
CA TYR A 178 -2.62 15.22 9.80
C TYR A 178 -2.86 16.47 10.67
N PRO A 179 -2.60 17.68 10.15
CA PRO A 179 -2.67 18.93 10.92
C PRO A 179 -4.04 19.24 11.54
N HIS A 180 -5.11 18.66 11.03
CA HIS A 180 -6.49 18.92 11.49
C HIS A 180 -7.07 17.80 12.36
N ASP A 181 -6.25 16.81 12.73
CA ASP A 181 -6.69 15.64 13.50
C ASP A 181 -6.43 15.81 15.00
N ASP A 182 -6.76 16.99 15.55
CA ASP A 182 -6.53 17.31 16.97
C ASP A 182 -7.34 16.43 17.93
N TYR A 183 -8.43 15.86 17.46
CA TYR A 183 -9.29 14.93 18.23
C TYR A 183 -8.59 13.60 18.61
N ILE A 184 -7.40 13.31 18.06
CA ILE A 184 -6.61 12.12 18.46
C ILE A 184 -5.51 12.47 19.47
N LEU A 185 -5.27 13.76 19.75
CA LEU A 185 -4.22 14.20 20.66
C LEU A 185 -4.40 13.68 22.08
N ASP A 186 -5.64 13.59 22.55
CA ASP A 186 -5.98 13.05 23.88
C ASP A 186 -5.48 11.62 24.06
N ILE A 187 -5.52 10.82 22.98
CA ILE A 187 -5.03 9.43 22.99
C ILE A 187 -3.51 9.39 22.92
N LEU A 188 -2.91 10.17 22.03
CA LEU A 188 -1.46 10.21 21.85
C LEU A 188 -0.72 10.80 23.06
N ASN A 189 -1.37 11.68 23.83
CA ASN A 189 -0.84 12.27 25.08
C ASN A 189 -1.05 11.35 26.31
N ASN A 190 -1.47 10.13 26.14
CA ASN A 190 -1.59 9.15 27.21
C ASN A 190 -0.20 8.66 27.63
N ASP A 191 0.08 8.59 28.94
CA ASP A 191 1.36 8.15 29.50
C ASP A 191 1.79 6.74 29.06
N HIS A 192 0.85 5.94 28.59
CA HIS A 192 1.07 4.59 28.09
C HIS A 192 1.37 4.53 26.59
N VAL A 193 1.33 5.66 25.91
CA VAL A 193 1.53 5.80 24.46
C VAL A 193 2.79 6.58 24.17
N LYS A 194 3.64 6.07 23.27
CA LYS A 194 4.74 6.84 22.69
C LYS A 194 4.48 7.10 21.23
N HIS A 195 4.38 8.36 20.85
CA HIS A 195 4.21 8.77 19.47
C HIS A 195 5.57 9.19 18.87
N PHE A 196 5.82 8.72 17.66
CA PHE A 196 6.98 9.06 16.85
C PHE A 196 6.52 9.49 15.45
N ASP A 197 7.16 10.52 14.91
CA ASP A 197 6.92 10.95 13.54
C ASP A 197 7.25 9.84 12.53
N ASP A 198 6.77 10.01 11.29
CA ASP A 198 7.06 9.10 10.19
C ASP A 198 8.57 8.99 9.92
N THR A 199 9.01 7.78 9.61
CA THR A 199 10.42 7.49 9.39
C THR A 199 10.62 6.42 8.32
N TYR A 200 11.72 6.53 7.58
CA TYR A 200 12.17 5.48 6.66
C TYR A 200 12.81 4.28 7.37
N ASN A 201 13.25 4.47 8.62
CA ASN A 201 13.96 3.43 9.41
C ASN A 201 12.99 2.67 10.31
N VAL A 202 11.82 2.29 9.75
CA VAL A 202 10.76 1.62 10.51
C VAL A 202 11.19 0.23 10.99
N GLU A 203 12.16 -0.39 10.33
CA GLU A 203 12.68 -1.73 10.67
C GLU A 203 13.22 -1.83 12.10
N LYS A 204 13.80 -0.76 12.65
CA LYS A 204 14.28 -0.76 14.03
C LYS A 204 13.12 -0.91 15.03
N TYR A 205 11.96 -0.33 14.74
CA TYR A 205 10.77 -0.46 15.57
C TYR A 205 10.15 -1.85 15.42
N VAL A 206 10.01 -2.34 14.17
CA VAL A 206 9.43 -3.66 13.89
C VAL A 206 10.27 -4.79 14.50
N LYS A 207 11.60 -4.72 14.40
CA LYS A 207 12.49 -5.76 14.96
C LYS A 207 12.47 -5.82 16.47
N ASN A 208 12.17 -4.71 17.13
CA ASN A 208 12.27 -4.60 18.59
C ASN A 208 10.90 -4.63 19.29
N CYS A 209 9.78 -4.63 18.56
CA CYS A 209 8.47 -4.72 19.19
C CYS A 209 8.18 -6.12 19.73
N TYR A 210 7.22 -6.18 20.67
CA TYR A 210 6.59 -7.42 21.10
C TYR A 210 5.69 -7.98 20.01
N GLN A 211 4.77 -7.13 19.51
CA GLN A 211 3.80 -7.44 18.47
C GLN A 211 3.62 -6.22 17.55
N THR A 212 3.21 -6.45 16.33
CA THR A 212 2.75 -5.38 15.44
C THR A 212 1.23 -5.27 15.47
N ALA A 213 0.71 -4.11 15.04
CA ALA A 213 -0.72 -3.90 14.84
C ALA A 213 -0.94 -3.05 13.59
N GLY A 214 -2.03 -3.32 12.87
CA GLY A 214 -2.39 -2.58 11.67
C GLY A 214 -3.85 -2.74 11.29
N ILE A 215 -4.32 -1.83 10.43
CA ILE A 215 -5.63 -1.93 9.81
C ILE A 215 -5.49 -2.76 8.55
N GLN A 216 -6.37 -3.75 8.41
CA GLN A 216 -6.32 -4.78 7.38
C GLN A 216 -4.98 -5.55 7.43
N LEU A 217 -4.78 -6.51 6.55
CA LEU A 217 -3.46 -7.12 6.37
C LEU A 217 -2.54 -6.13 5.65
N GLY A 218 -2.04 -5.17 6.41
CA GLY A 218 -1.18 -4.11 5.93
C GLY A 218 0.29 -4.49 5.94
N ARG A 219 1.08 -3.55 5.44
CA ARG A 219 2.53 -3.69 5.31
C ARG A 219 3.21 -3.96 6.66
N THR A 220 2.84 -3.25 7.72
CA THR A 220 3.45 -3.39 9.05
C THR A 220 3.30 -4.77 9.63
N THR A 221 2.12 -5.40 9.49
CA THR A 221 1.89 -6.77 9.95
C THR A 221 2.78 -7.75 9.18
N ILE A 222 2.89 -7.60 7.85
CA ILE A 222 3.76 -8.46 7.03
C ILE A 222 5.24 -8.25 7.38
N GLU A 223 5.68 -7.01 7.60
CA GLU A 223 7.03 -6.70 8.06
C GLU A 223 7.32 -7.36 9.43
N GLY A 224 6.35 -7.30 10.34
CA GLY A 224 6.40 -8.01 11.62
C GLY A 224 6.53 -9.52 11.46
N TRP A 225 5.71 -10.13 10.61
CA TRP A 225 5.78 -11.56 10.30
C TRP A 225 7.15 -12.00 9.77
N LEU A 226 7.77 -11.19 8.88
CA LEU A 226 9.13 -11.46 8.41
C LEU A 226 10.17 -11.38 9.52
N CYS A 227 9.91 -10.59 10.55
CA CYS A 227 10.73 -10.47 11.76
C CYS A 227 10.34 -11.48 12.87
N GLY A 228 9.45 -12.45 12.59
CA GLY A 228 9.01 -13.44 13.58
C GLY A 228 8.03 -12.92 14.62
N LYS A 229 7.40 -11.75 14.38
CA LYS A 229 6.45 -11.13 15.31
C LYS A 229 5.02 -11.49 14.92
N SER A 230 4.16 -11.82 15.90
CA SER A 230 2.72 -11.87 15.69
C SER A 230 2.16 -10.46 15.47
N GLY A 231 0.99 -10.37 14.84
CA GLY A 231 0.39 -9.09 14.49
C GLY A 231 -1.12 -9.04 14.67
N TRP A 232 -1.59 -7.96 15.31
CA TRP A 232 -3.00 -7.64 15.37
C TRP A 232 -3.47 -7.08 14.02
N ILE A 233 -4.53 -7.64 13.48
CA ILE A 233 -5.20 -7.19 12.26
C ILE A 233 -6.59 -6.71 12.62
N TYR A 234 -6.86 -5.44 12.34
CA TYR A 234 -8.16 -4.80 12.56
C TYR A 234 -8.87 -4.63 11.23
N LYS A 235 -10.07 -5.17 11.09
CA LYS A 235 -10.98 -4.82 10.00
C LYS A 235 -11.87 -3.68 10.47
N ILE A 236 -11.92 -2.61 9.71
CA ILE A 236 -12.74 -1.43 10.00
C ILE A 236 -13.68 -1.14 8.84
N ASP A 237 -14.80 -0.46 9.16
CA ASP A 237 -15.68 0.14 8.14
C ASP A 237 -15.14 1.49 7.64
N SER A 238 -15.87 2.14 6.71
CA SER A 238 -15.54 3.47 6.17
C SER A 238 -15.59 4.60 7.21
N TYR A 239 -16.18 4.34 8.39
CA TYR A 239 -16.23 5.29 9.51
C TYR A 239 -15.17 5.02 10.59
N GLY A 240 -14.29 4.03 10.37
CA GLY A 240 -13.27 3.64 11.34
C GLY A 240 -13.78 2.79 12.51
N ASN A 241 -15.01 2.27 12.44
CA ASN A 241 -15.50 1.34 13.46
C ASN A 241 -14.83 -0.01 13.27
N ILE A 242 -14.42 -0.63 14.39
CA ILE A 242 -13.84 -1.97 14.38
C ILE A 242 -14.97 -2.99 14.13
N ILE A 243 -14.89 -3.70 13.00
CA ILE A 243 -15.81 -4.79 12.65
C ILE A 243 -15.29 -6.10 13.23
N GLU A 244 -13.98 -6.33 13.11
CA GLU A 244 -13.32 -7.56 13.56
C GLU A 244 -11.88 -7.23 13.95
N LYS A 245 -11.35 -7.96 14.93
CA LYS A 245 -9.92 -7.95 15.23
C LYS A 245 -9.42 -9.36 15.50
N SER A 246 -8.21 -9.67 15.06
CA SER A 246 -7.57 -10.96 15.27
C SER A 246 -6.08 -10.81 15.47
N LEU A 247 -5.52 -11.61 16.39
CA LEU A 247 -4.07 -11.76 16.53
C LEU A 247 -3.62 -12.91 15.62
N ASN A 248 -2.68 -12.63 14.74
CA ASN A 248 -2.22 -13.59 13.75
C ASN A 248 -0.73 -13.85 13.91
N GLU A 249 -0.39 -15.15 13.96
CA GLU A 249 0.99 -15.60 13.94
C GLU A 249 1.60 -15.49 12.53
N PRO A 250 2.93 -15.37 12.43
CA PRO A 250 3.60 -15.42 11.13
C PRO A 250 3.25 -16.69 10.36
N PRO A 251 2.87 -16.59 9.08
CA PRO A 251 2.58 -17.77 8.27
C PRO A 251 3.85 -18.60 8.03
N LEU A 252 3.69 -19.90 7.81
CA LEU A 252 4.80 -20.82 7.50
C LEU A 252 5.54 -20.40 6.23
N ASP A 253 4.79 -20.06 5.16
CA ASP A 253 5.37 -19.53 3.93
C ASP A 253 5.40 -18.00 3.94
N LYS A 254 6.56 -17.44 4.24
CA LYS A 254 6.83 -16.00 4.22
C LYS A 254 7.36 -15.51 2.85
N ASN A 255 7.75 -16.43 1.95
CA ASN A 255 8.35 -16.07 0.67
C ASN A 255 7.42 -15.27 -0.22
N LYS A 256 6.11 -15.52 -0.14
CA LYS A 256 5.09 -14.82 -0.92
C LYS A 256 5.06 -13.30 -0.70
N PHE A 257 5.68 -12.80 0.37
CA PHE A 257 5.80 -11.37 0.68
C PHE A 257 7.15 -10.77 0.29
N ILE A 258 8.14 -11.59 -0.03
CA ILE A 258 9.50 -11.10 -0.31
C ILE A 258 9.55 -10.50 -1.72
N SER A 259 10.16 -9.31 -1.83
CA SER A 259 10.21 -8.52 -3.07
C SER A 259 10.71 -9.29 -4.30
N SER A 260 11.64 -10.25 -4.14
CA SER A 260 12.10 -11.08 -5.26
C SER A 260 11.02 -12.02 -5.79
N GLU A 261 10.25 -12.64 -4.91
CA GLU A 261 9.20 -13.58 -5.30
C GLU A 261 7.97 -12.84 -5.84
N VAL A 262 7.59 -11.74 -5.21
CA VAL A 262 6.54 -10.84 -5.75
C VAL A 262 6.92 -10.34 -7.15
N ALA A 263 8.16 -9.91 -7.36
CA ALA A 263 8.63 -9.47 -8.67
C ALA A 263 8.57 -10.57 -9.73
N LYS A 264 8.90 -11.82 -9.37
CA LYS A 264 8.77 -12.96 -10.29
C LYS A 264 7.33 -13.19 -10.71
N LYS A 265 6.38 -13.16 -9.77
CA LYS A 265 4.95 -13.32 -10.06
C LYS A 265 4.43 -12.23 -10.99
N ILE A 266 4.74 -10.95 -10.68
CA ILE A 266 4.35 -9.82 -11.54
C ILE A 266 4.93 -9.97 -12.94
N LYS A 267 6.22 -10.33 -13.05
CA LYS A 267 6.86 -10.57 -14.35
C LYS A 267 6.17 -11.69 -15.14
N GLN A 268 5.82 -12.77 -14.46
CA GLN A 268 5.11 -13.89 -15.11
C GLN A 268 3.77 -13.42 -15.68
N LYS A 269 3.00 -12.60 -14.94
CA LYS A 269 1.75 -12.02 -15.43
C LYS A 269 1.94 -11.14 -16.65
N TYR A 270 2.99 -10.31 -16.70
CA TYR A 270 3.30 -9.53 -17.90
C TYR A 270 3.57 -10.42 -19.12
N ILE A 271 4.33 -11.50 -18.94
CA ILE A 271 4.62 -12.44 -20.01
C ILE A 271 3.34 -13.13 -20.50
N GLU A 272 2.45 -13.55 -19.60
CA GLU A 272 1.17 -14.16 -19.93
C GLU A 272 0.28 -13.21 -20.76
N ILE A 273 0.21 -11.93 -20.38
CA ILE A 273 -0.58 -10.93 -21.10
C ILE A 273 0.02 -10.63 -22.50
N LEU A 274 1.35 -10.54 -22.61
CA LEU A 274 2.02 -10.23 -23.87
C LEU A 274 2.02 -11.40 -24.87
N ASN A 275 1.71 -12.61 -24.41
CA ASN A 275 1.63 -13.80 -25.26
C ASN A 275 0.18 -14.16 -25.67
N LYS A 276 -0.83 -13.40 -25.24
CA LYS A 276 -2.22 -13.50 -25.71
C LYS A 276 -2.37 -12.87 -27.10
#